data_bdc25e3fd9c61a174ce54fd446a39f06
#
_entry.id   bdc25e3fd9c61a174ce54fd446a39f06
#
_cell.length_a   1.000
_cell.length_b   1.000
_cell.length_c   1.000
_cell.angle_alpha   90.00
_cell.angle_beta   90.00
_cell.angle_gamma   90.00
#
_symmetry.space_group_name_H-M   'P 1'
#
loop_
_entity.id
_entity.type
_entity.pdbx_description
1 polymer ?
#
loop_
_entity_poly.entity_id
_entity_poly.type
_entity_poly.pdbx_seq_one_letter_code
_entity_poly.pdbx_strand_id
1 'polypeptide(L)'
;MKISLVIPGNPVGKGRPRFTRRGHAFTPKKTRTHEAFIKALFIQKYGADFTPLEGPLEMEILCCFAIPASASKKRRQDMLWQREFPTKRPDVDNIAKLSDALNGIAWRDDAQIVSLAVMKQYSKKPHMEIKVRPVGEEP
;
A
#
# COMPACT_ATOMS: atom_id res chain seq x y z
N MET A 1 -18.95 4.98 -4.18
CA MET A 1 -18.25 5.38 -2.96
C MET A 1 -16.76 5.15 -3.12
N LYS A 2 -15.96 6.08 -2.68
CA LYS A 2 -14.50 6.03 -2.80
C LYS A 2 -13.86 5.77 -1.44
N ILE A 3 -12.93 4.82 -1.39
CA ILE A 3 -12.12 4.57 -0.19
C ILE A 3 -10.78 5.28 -0.36
N SER A 4 -10.34 5.95 0.70
CA SER A 4 -9.04 6.60 0.77
C SER A 4 -8.41 6.30 2.13
N LEU A 5 -7.18 5.78 2.14
CA LEU A 5 -6.49 5.41 3.36
C LEU A 5 -5.04 5.87 3.30
N VAL A 6 -4.59 6.56 4.34
CA VAL A 6 -3.20 6.98 4.49
C VAL A 6 -2.54 6.13 5.56
N ILE A 7 -1.41 5.51 5.21
CA ILE A 7 -0.65 4.65 6.11
C ILE A 7 0.66 5.35 6.39
N PRO A 8 0.90 5.85 7.63
CA PRO A 8 2.12 6.57 7.96
C PRO A 8 3.33 5.63 7.98
N GLY A 9 4.50 6.23 7.78
CA GLY A 9 5.77 5.51 7.78
C GLY A 9 6.26 5.15 6.37
N ASN A 10 7.52 4.71 6.27
CA ASN A 10 8.06 4.27 5.00
C ASN A 10 7.28 3.08 4.46
N PRO A 11 6.94 3.08 3.16
CA PRO A 11 6.26 1.93 2.56
C PRO A 11 7.05 0.63 2.74
N VAL A 12 6.32 -0.45 3.00
CA VAL A 12 6.88 -1.78 3.22
C VAL A 12 6.26 -2.74 2.22
N GLY A 13 7.06 -3.60 1.63
CA GLY A 13 6.58 -4.64 0.74
C GLY A 13 6.13 -5.88 1.51
N LYS A 14 5.23 -6.65 0.92
CA LYS A 14 4.82 -7.94 1.47
C LYS A 14 5.99 -8.92 1.37
N GLY A 15 6.40 -9.50 2.49
CA GLY A 15 7.43 -10.51 2.53
C GLY A 15 6.97 -11.80 1.85
N ARG A 16 7.92 -12.54 1.28
CA ARG A 16 7.63 -13.85 0.69
C ARG A 16 7.22 -14.83 1.79
N PRO A 17 6.28 -15.74 1.51
CA PRO A 17 5.95 -16.81 2.44
C PRO A 17 7.21 -17.62 2.77
N ARG A 18 7.35 -18.00 4.05
CA ARG A 18 8.41 -18.88 4.51
C ARG A 18 7.83 -20.24 4.84
N PHE A 19 8.69 -21.25 4.92
CA PHE A 19 8.26 -22.61 5.19
C PHE A 19 8.87 -23.09 6.51
N THR A 20 8.09 -23.82 7.30
CA THR A 20 8.60 -24.54 8.46
C THR A 20 9.39 -25.76 7.99
N ARG A 21 10.11 -26.41 8.92
CA ARG A 21 10.81 -27.67 8.63
C ARG A 21 9.88 -28.78 8.12
N ARG A 22 8.60 -28.71 8.47
CA ARG A 22 7.58 -29.67 8.03
C ARG A 22 6.91 -29.27 6.72
N GLY A 23 7.38 -28.21 6.03
CA GLY A 23 6.85 -27.78 4.77
C GLY A 23 5.60 -26.92 4.84
N HIS A 24 5.19 -26.46 6.02
CA HIS A 24 4.04 -25.56 6.16
C HIS A 24 4.43 -24.13 5.83
N ALA A 25 3.67 -23.50 4.91
CA ALA A 25 3.88 -22.10 4.56
C ALA A 25 3.35 -21.18 5.67
N PHE A 26 4.06 -20.08 5.92
CA PHE A 26 3.61 -19.03 6.84
C PHE A 26 4.05 -17.65 6.37
N THR A 27 3.29 -16.63 6.74
CA THR A 27 3.61 -15.23 6.45
C THR A 27 4.60 -14.70 7.49
N PRO A 28 5.70 -14.04 7.08
CA PRO A 28 6.64 -13.45 8.02
C PRO A 28 5.95 -12.50 9.02
N LYS A 29 6.43 -12.48 10.25
CA LYS A 29 5.86 -11.67 11.33
C LYS A 29 5.77 -10.19 10.96
N LYS A 30 6.82 -9.62 10.33
CA LYS A 30 6.85 -8.22 9.92
C LYS A 30 5.71 -7.90 8.96
N THR A 31 5.44 -8.78 8.00
CA THR A 31 4.33 -8.62 7.05
C THR A 31 2.99 -8.67 7.76
N ARG A 32 2.79 -9.65 8.66
CA ARG A 32 1.55 -9.78 9.43
C ARG A 32 1.28 -8.56 10.29
N THR A 33 2.31 -8.03 10.93
CA THR A 33 2.20 -6.83 11.76
C THR A 33 1.79 -5.62 10.92
N HIS A 34 2.39 -5.47 9.75
CA HIS A 34 2.08 -4.35 8.85
C HIS A 34 0.67 -4.46 8.26
N GLU A 35 0.26 -5.67 7.86
CA GLU A 35 -1.10 -5.90 7.38
C GLU A 35 -2.13 -5.65 8.48
N ALA A 36 -1.85 -6.05 9.71
CA ALA A 36 -2.71 -5.78 10.86
C ALA A 36 -2.84 -4.27 11.12
N PHE A 37 -1.75 -3.53 10.95
CA PHE A 37 -1.75 -2.07 11.08
C PHE A 37 -2.63 -1.41 10.02
N ILE A 38 -2.50 -1.82 8.75
CA ILE A 38 -3.34 -1.32 7.65
C ILE A 38 -4.81 -1.59 7.93
N LYS A 39 -5.13 -2.79 8.35
CA LYS A 39 -6.50 -3.19 8.70
C LYS A 39 -7.06 -2.35 9.85
N ALA A 40 -6.26 -2.13 10.89
CA ALA A 40 -6.67 -1.31 12.03
C ALA A 40 -6.96 0.13 11.62
N LEU A 41 -6.13 0.72 10.76
CA LEU A 41 -6.35 2.07 10.23
C LEU A 41 -7.64 2.16 9.42
N PHE A 42 -7.93 1.14 8.62
CA PHE A 42 -9.16 1.08 7.85
C PHE A 42 -10.39 1.02 8.76
N ILE A 43 -10.35 0.15 9.76
CA ILE A 43 -11.46 -0.01 10.71
C ILE A 43 -11.66 1.27 11.52
N GLN A 44 -10.58 1.94 11.91
CA GLN A 44 -10.65 3.21 12.62
C GLN A 44 -11.37 4.29 11.79
N LYS A 45 -11.11 4.33 10.48
CA LYS A 45 -11.68 5.36 9.60
C LYS A 45 -13.10 5.04 9.15
N TYR A 46 -13.38 3.79 8.80
CA TYR A 46 -14.66 3.39 8.17
C TYR A 46 -15.56 2.56 9.05
N GLY A 47 -15.06 2.03 10.17
CA GLY A 47 -15.82 1.19 11.06
C GLY A 47 -15.65 -0.30 10.79
N ALA A 48 -15.82 -1.12 11.83
CA ALA A 48 -15.71 -2.56 11.73
C ALA A 48 -16.88 -3.21 10.96
N ASP A 49 -17.99 -2.50 10.86
CA ASP A 49 -19.23 -2.92 10.18
C ASP A 49 -19.35 -2.35 8.76
N PHE A 50 -18.24 -1.84 8.20
CA PHE A 50 -18.23 -1.32 6.84
C PHE A 50 -18.71 -2.37 5.84
N THR A 51 -19.68 -2.00 4.98
CA THR A 51 -20.17 -2.88 3.94
C THR A 51 -19.17 -2.92 2.78
N PRO A 52 -18.55 -4.10 2.52
CA PRO A 52 -17.56 -4.19 1.45
C PRO A 52 -18.09 -3.72 0.10
N LEU A 53 -17.24 -3.03 -0.66
CA LEU A 53 -17.58 -2.56 -1.99
C LEU A 53 -17.84 -3.77 -2.93
N GLU A 54 -18.80 -3.60 -3.83
CA GLU A 54 -19.15 -4.60 -4.84
C GLU A 54 -18.82 -4.10 -6.23
N GLY A 55 -18.78 -5.03 -7.19
CA GLY A 55 -18.53 -4.68 -8.59
C GLY A 55 -17.06 -4.42 -8.89
N PRO A 56 -16.74 -4.05 -10.15
CA PRO A 56 -15.36 -3.81 -10.56
C PRO A 56 -14.80 -2.54 -9.94
N LEU A 57 -13.55 -2.61 -9.46
CA LEU A 57 -12.88 -1.54 -8.74
C LEU A 57 -11.58 -1.14 -9.42
N GLU A 58 -11.22 0.14 -9.27
CA GLU A 58 -9.92 0.68 -9.62
C GLU A 58 -9.17 1.02 -8.34
N MET A 59 -7.88 0.68 -8.29
CA MET A 59 -7.02 0.98 -7.15
C MET A 59 -5.80 1.79 -7.58
N GLU A 60 -5.46 2.78 -6.77
CA GLU A 60 -4.22 3.55 -6.90
C GLU A 60 -3.47 3.48 -5.58
N ILE A 61 -2.17 3.19 -5.64
CA ILE A 61 -1.29 3.18 -4.47
C ILE A 61 -0.15 4.15 -4.75
N LEU A 62 -0.01 5.15 -3.89
CA LEU A 62 1.11 6.10 -3.91
C LEU A 62 2.03 5.79 -2.74
N CYS A 63 3.30 5.52 -3.03
CA CYS A 63 4.30 5.15 -2.02
C CYS A 63 5.29 6.30 -1.89
N CYS A 64 5.27 6.99 -0.76
CA CYS A 64 6.14 8.12 -0.48
C CYS A 64 7.22 7.70 0.51
N PHE A 65 8.47 7.70 0.04
CA PHE A 65 9.63 7.29 0.84
C PHE A 65 10.33 8.52 1.42
N ALA A 66 10.89 8.35 2.61
CA ALA A 66 11.71 9.39 3.21
C ALA A 66 12.94 9.69 2.35
N ILE A 67 13.28 10.96 2.27
CA ILE A 67 14.53 11.38 1.60
C ILE A 67 15.70 10.95 2.48
N PRO A 68 16.71 10.24 1.95
CA PRO A 68 17.87 9.83 2.76
C PRO A 68 18.55 11.00 3.42
N ALA A 69 18.95 10.86 4.67
CA ALA A 69 19.66 11.92 5.41
C ALA A 69 20.98 12.30 4.73
N SER A 70 21.60 11.36 4.03
CA SER A 70 22.86 11.56 3.31
C SER A 70 22.71 12.28 1.96
N ALA A 71 21.48 12.53 1.52
CA ALA A 71 21.26 13.19 0.24
C ALA A 71 21.78 14.63 0.25
N SER A 72 22.48 15.03 -0.83
CA SER A 72 22.94 16.41 -1.01
C SER A 72 21.73 17.34 -1.17
N LYS A 73 21.98 18.65 -0.99
CA LYS A 73 20.95 19.66 -1.15
C LYS A 73 20.30 19.61 -2.53
N LYS A 74 21.10 19.43 -3.58
CA LYS A 74 20.61 19.32 -4.95
C LYS A 74 19.75 18.06 -5.13
N ARG A 75 20.20 16.92 -4.62
CA ARG A 75 19.45 15.66 -4.73
C ARG A 75 18.13 15.74 -3.98
N ARG A 76 18.13 16.37 -2.78
CA ARG A 76 16.88 16.58 -2.02
C ARG A 76 15.86 17.35 -2.84
N GLN A 77 16.30 18.39 -3.52
CA GLN A 77 15.44 19.20 -4.37
C GLN A 77 14.89 18.37 -5.54
N ASP A 78 15.76 17.59 -6.18
CA ASP A 78 15.35 16.71 -7.29
C ASP A 78 14.33 15.65 -6.81
N MET A 79 14.54 15.10 -5.63
CA MET A 79 13.61 14.13 -5.04
C MET A 79 12.24 14.77 -4.73
N LEU A 80 12.24 15.96 -4.14
CA LEU A 80 11.00 16.67 -3.80
C LEU A 80 10.23 17.10 -5.05
N TRP A 81 10.92 17.42 -6.14
CA TRP A 81 10.32 17.89 -7.37
C TRP A 81 10.04 16.75 -8.37
N GLN A 82 10.11 15.51 -7.92
CA GLN A 82 9.82 14.33 -8.74
C GLN A 82 10.74 14.19 -9.96
N ARG A 83 12.00 14.54 -9.80
CA ARG A 83 13.05 14.36 -10.81
C ARG A 83 13.92 13.15 -10.51
N GLU A 84 13.99 12.73 -9.24
CA GLU A 84 14.68 11.53 -8.81
C GLU A 84 13.69 10.66 -8.04
N PHE A 85 13.63 9.37 -8.38
CA PHE A 85 12.68 8.42 -7.82
C PHE A 85 13.39 7.34 -7.01
N PRO A 86 12.72 6.76 -6.00
CA PRO A 86 13.29 5.66 -5.23
C PRO A 86 13.32 4.39 -6.09
N THR A 87 14.53 3.89 -6.37
CA THR A 87 14.73 2.69 -7.19
C THR A 87 15.20 1.49 -6.37
N LYS A 88 15.20 1.60 -5.05
CA LYS A 88 15.53 0.52 -4.13
C LYS A 88 14.27 -0.25 -3.72
N ARG A 89 14.46 -1.42 -3.13
CA ARG A 89 13.35 -2.20 -2.56
C ARG A 89 12.57 -1.37 -1.53
N PRO A 90 11.28 -1.63 -1.35
CA PRO A 90 10.48 -2.72 -1.93
C PRO A 90 10.05 -2.46 -3.38
N ASP A 91 9.83 -3.53 -4.13
CA ASP A 91 9.32 -3.48 -5.49
C ASP A 91 7.83 -3.13 -5.50
N VAL A 92 7.36 -2.49 -6.58
CA VAL A 92 5.94 -2.08 -6.67
C VAL A 92 4.97 -3.25 -6.58
N ASP A 93 5.30 -4.41 -7.11
CA ASP A 93 4.43 -5.58 -7.01
C ASP A 93 4.32 -6.10 -5.58
N ASN A 94 5.39 -6.05 -4.80
CA ASN A 94 5.36 -6.44 -3.38
C ASN A 94 4.59 -5.44 -2.53
N ILE A 95 4.62 -4.16 -2.89
CA ILE A 95 3.81 -3.13 -2.23
C ILE A 95 2.33 -3.36 -2.54
N ALA A 96 2.01 -3.63 -3.80
CA ALA A 96 0.63 -3.87 -4.22
C ALA A 96 -0.03 -5.01 -3.45
N LYS A 97 0.73 -6.06 -3.12
CA LYS A 97 0.22 -7.21 -2.37
C LYS A 97 -0.25 -6.87 -0.96
N LEU A 98 0.17 -5.73 -0.40
CA LEU A 98 -0.28 -5.29 0.92
C LEU A 98 -1.78 -4.97 0.94
N SER A 99 -2.38 -4.72 -0.22
CA SER A 99 -3.82 -4.54 -0.32
C SER A 99 -4.61 -5.78 0.12
N ASP A 100 -3.96 -6.96 0.13
CA ASP A 100 -4.56 -8.19 0.64
C ASP A 100 -5.07 -8.03 2.08
N ALA A 101 -4.48 -7.11 2.85
CA ALA A 101 -4.94 -6.83 4.21
C ALA A 101 -6.38 -6.33 4.26
N LEU A 102 -6.88 -5.74 3.18
CA LEU A 102 -8.22 -5.18 3.07
C LEU A 102 -9.20 -6.10 2.35
N ASN A 103 -8.72 -7.25 1.84
CA ASN A 103 -9.56 -8.23 1.17
C ASN A 103 -10.62 -8.78 2.13
N GLY A 104 -11.88 -8.79 1.70
CA GLY A 104 -13.00 -9.24 2.52
C GLY A 104 -13.51 -8.18 3.49
N ILE A 105 -12.84 -7.04 3.62
CA ILE A 105 -13.20 -5.96 4.53
C ILE A 105 -13.63 -4.73 3.75
N ALA A 106 -12.78 -4.22 2.88
CA ALA A 106 -13.06 -3.05 2.06
C ALA A 106 -13.78 -3.43 0.76
N TRP A 107 -13.53 -4.60 0.24
CA TRP A 107 -14.19 -5.22 -0.90
C TRP A 107 -14.32 -6.71 -0.64
N ARG A 108 -15.20 -7.39 -1.39
CA ARG A 108 -15.48 -8.80 -1.12
C ARG A 108 -14.34 -9.72 -1.55
N ASP A 109 -13.71 -9.42 -2.70
CA ASP A 109 -12.63 -10.23 -3.24
C ASP A 109 -11.69 -9.37 -4.07
N ASP A 110 -10.40 -9.63 -3.98
CA ASP A 110 -9.37 -8.95 -4.76
C ASP A 110 -9.58 -9.09 -6.28
N ALA A 111 -10.30 -10.13 -6.71
CA ALA A 111 -10.68 -10.31 -8.12
C ALA A 111 -11.51 -9.15 -8.68
N GLN A 112 -12.14 -8.34 -7.82
CA GLN A 112 -12.88 -7.15 -8.23
C GLN A 112 -11.97 -6.02 -8.73
N ILE A 113 -10.70 -6.05 -8.37
CA ILE A 113 -9.75 -5.00 -8.77
C ILE A 113 -9.32 -5.29 -10.20
N VAL A 114 -9.83 -4.49 -11.13
CA VAL A 114 -9.58 -4.65 -12.56
C VAL A 114 -8.54 -3.67 -13.09
N SER A 115 -8.18 -2.67 -12.31
CA SER A 115 -7.17 -1.68 -12.66
C SER A 115 -6.36 -1.33 -11.41
N LEU A 116 -5.04 -1.38 -11.55
CA LEU A 116 -4.12 -1.10 -10.44
C LEU A 116 -2.97 -0.24 -10.94
N ALA A 117 -2.76 0.90 -10.28
CA ALA A 117 -1.59 1.75 -10.52
C ALA A 117 -0.82 1.89 -9.21
N VAL A 118 0.47 1.64 -9.25
CA VAL A 118 1.38 1.80 -8.11
C VAL A 118 2.51 2.71 -8.52
N MET A 119 2.76 3.74 -7.72
CA MET A 119 3.84 4.69 -7.98
C MET A 119 4.67 4.88 -6.73
N LYS A 120 5.99 4.96 -6.91
CA LYS A 120 6.96 5.24 -5.85
C LYS A 120 7.53 6.63 -6.07
N GLN A 121 7.61 7.42 -5.01
CA GLN A 121 8.23 8.75 -5.04
C GLN A 121 8.83 9.10 -3.68
N TYR A 122 9.61 10.16 -3.62
CA TYR A 122 10.11 10.70 -2.35
C TYR A 122 9.18 11.78 -1.81
N SER A 123 9.19 11.96 -0.49
CA SER A 123 8.39 12.97 0.19
C SER A 123 9.11 13.41 1.46
N LYS A 124 8.80 14.61 1.94
CA LYS A 124 9.28 15.08 3.24
C LYS A 124 8.81 14.18 4.37
N LYS A 125 7.59 13.64 4.27
CA LYS A 125 6.99 12.78 5.27
C LYS A 125 6.64 11.44 4.62
N PRO A 126 7.30 10.35 5.02
CA PRO A 126 7.04 9.05 4.42
C PRO A 126 5.63 8.57 4.76
N HIS A 127 4.93 8.05 3.77
CA HIS A 127 3.60 7.48 3.93
C HIS A 127 3.21 6.70 2.68
N MET A 128 2.12 5.98 2.77
CA MET A 128 1.51 5.32 1.63
C MET A 128 0.04 5.73 1.56
N GLU A 129 -0.47 5.99 0.36
CA GLU A 129 -1.88 6.31 0.14
C GLU A 129 -2.49 5.20 -0.72
N ILE A 130 -3.62 4.66 -0.26
CA ILE A 130 -4.40 3.70 -1.03
C ILE A 130 -5.74 4.33 -1.35
N LYS A 131 -6.08 4.39 -2.64
CA LYS A 131 -7.38 4.89 -3.11
C LYS A 131 -8.05 3.80 -3.92
N VAL A 132 -9.30 3.53 -3.62
CA VAL A 132 -10.11 2.52 -4.32
C VAL A 132 -11.47 3.12 -4.64
N ARG A 133 -11.92 2.93 -5.87
CA ARG A 133 -13.22 3.42 -6.33
C ARG A 133 -13.84 2.47 -7.33
N PRO A 134 -15.17 2.47 -7.45
CA PRO A 134 -15.84 1.77 -8.54
C PRO A 134 -15.35 2.27 -9.90
N VAL A 135 -15.27 1.37 -10.87
CA VAL A 135 -14.88 1.73 -12.25
C VAL A 135 -15.88 2.74 -12.81
N GLY A 136 -15.35 3.81 -13.41
CA GLY A 136 -16.18 4.88 -13.98
C GLY A 136 -16.54 6.00 -13.02
N GLU A 137 -16.28 5.82 -11.72
CA GLU A 137 -16.43 6.91 -10.75
C GLU A 137 -15.23 7.85 -10.84
N GLU A 138 -15.48 9.15 -10.77
CA GLU A 138 -14.40 10.14 -10.85
C GLU A 138 -13.46 10.08 -9.63
N PRO A 139 -12.18 10.38 -9.86
CA PRO A 139 -11.17 10.38 -8.79
C PRO A 139 -11.47 11.34 -7.64
#